data_a6c9c0ecd2ab9b97b1b0fae776b17c0f
#
_entry.id   a6c9c0ecd2ab9b97b1b0fae776b17c0f
#
_cell.length_a   1.000
_cell.length_b   1.000
_cell.length_c   1.000
_cell.angle_alpha   90.00
_cell.angle_beta   90.00
_cell.angle_gamma   90.00
#
_symmetry.space_group_name_H-M   'P 1'
#
loop_
_entity.id
_entity.type
_entity.pdbx_description
1 polymer ?
#
loop_
_entity_poly.entity_id
_entity_poly.type
_entity_poly.pdbx_seq_one_letter_code
_entity_poly.pdbx_strand_id
1 'polypeptide(L)'
;GFERPVLCDEKIFQFGDAIAIVAADTEEHARAAADAVKVEIEELPAYMNAMDAIAPDAAEIHPGTPNAFFETNCIKGPDFDWDSIPDSQQVEIESYCSRQPHLHLEPDCGYGYIDEDGMITVHSKSIGIHLHMPMIADGIGVPMENLRLVQNHAGGTFGYKFSPTNEALIGAAVKILERPVSLVFNQFQNITY
;
A
#
# COMPACT_ATOMS: atom_id res chain seq x y z
N GLY A 1 -7.47 10.87 7.99
CA GLY A 1 -7.01 9.54 8.06
C GLY A 1 -5.61 9.33 7.52
N PHE A 2 -5.28 8.10 7.49
CA PHE A 2 -4.00 7.60 7.00
C PHE A 2 -4.23 6.58 5.86
N GLU A 3 -5.33 6.76 5.15
CA GLU A 3 -5.67 6.00 3.96
C GLU A 3 -4.65 6.32 2.86
N ARG A 4 -4.23 5.29 2.15
CA ARG A 4 -3.40 5.43 0.96
C ARG A 4 -4.31 5.69 -0.24
N PRO A 5 -4.19 6.84 -0.94
CA PRO A 5 -4.97 7.09 -2.13
C PRO A 5 -4.58 6.14 -3.26
N VAL A 6 -5.50 5.84 -4.17
CA VAL A 6 -5.21 5.03 -5.38
C VAL A 6 -4.18 5.74 -6.26
N LEU A 7 -4.33 7.04 -6.42
CA LEU A 7 -3.36 7.94 -7.04
C LEU A 7 -3.23 9.18 -6.15
N CYS A 8 -1.99 9.62 -5.93
CA CYS A 8 -1.73 10.86 -5.20
C CYS A 8 -2.08 12.07 -6.07
N ASP A 9 -2.91 12.95 -5.55
CA ASP A 9 -3.31 14.21 -6.19
C ASP A 9 -2.67 15.45 -5.56
N GLU A 10 -2.62 15.53 -4.24
CA GLU A 10 -2.09 16.69 -3.53
C GLU A 10 -0.78 16.40 -2.80
N LYS A 11 -0.61 15.19 -2.25
CA LYS A 11 0.54 14.83 -1.41
C LYS A 11 0.99 13.39 -1.65
N ILE A 12 2.29 13.22 -1.73
CA ILE A 12 2.97 11.93 -1.74
C ILE A 12 3.38 11.62 -0.29
N PHE A 13 2.96 10.49 0.26
CA PHE A 13 3.20 10.12 1.64
C PHE A 13 4.43 9.26 1.82
N GLN A 14 4.75 8.47 0.80
CA GLN A 14 5.91 7.56 0.84
C GLN A 14 6.49 7.35 -0.55
N PHE A 15 7.72 6.89 -0.59
CA PHE A 15 8.35 6.45 -1.82
C PHE A 15 7.59 5.27 -2.41
N GLY A 16 7.25 5.35 -3.70
CA GLY A 16 6.47 4.35 -4.40
C GLY A 16 4.96 4.62 -4.50
N ASP A 17 4.45 5.66 -3.84
CA ASP A 17 3.05 6.05 -4.04
C ASP A 17 2.77 6.40 -5.51
N ALA A 18 1.67 5.86 -6.04
CA ALA A 18 1.30 6.08 -7.43
C ALA A 18 0.80 7.51 -7.66
N ILE A 19 1.38 8.19 -8.64
CA ILE A 19 0.99 9.56 -9.03
C ILE A 19 0.12 9.53 -10.28
N ALA A 20 0.46 8.66 -11.23
CA ALA A 20 -0.25 8.51 -12.48
C ALA A 20 -0.23 7.06 -12.95
N ILE A 21 -1.26 6.68 -13.69
CA ILE A 21 -1.30 5.42 -14.42
C ILE A 21 -1.42 5.72 -15.91
N VAL A 22 -0.68 4.99 -16.72
CA VAL A 22 -0.68 5.13 -18.17
C VAL A 22 -1.05 3.80 -18.79
N ALA A 23 -1.98 3.82 -19.72
CA ALA A 23 -2.38 2.65 -20.50
C ALA A 23 -2.09 2.86 -21.98
N ALA A 24 -1.61 1.82 -22.65
CA ALA A 24 -1.36 1.81 -24.07
C ALA A 24 -1.70 0.42 -24.67
N ASP A 25 -1.57 0.29 -25.96
CA ASP A 25 -1.82 -0.94 -26.71
C ASP A 25 -0.75 -2.02 -26.48
N THR A 26 0.44 -1.61 -26.06
CA THR A 26 1.54 -2.51 -25.70
C THR A 26 2.21 -2.07 -24.40
N GLU A 27 2.87 -3.01 -23.74
CA GLU A 27 3.66 -2.70 -22.54
C GLU A 27 4.81 -1.71 -22.83
N GLU A 28 5.45 -1.85 -23.99
CA GLU A 28 6.53 -0.96 -24.42
C GLU A 28 6.04 0.49 -24.56
N HIS A 29 4.89 0.68 -25.22
CA HIS A 29 4.28 2.00 -25.36
C HIS A 29 3.81 2.56 -24.01
N ALA A 30 3.25 1.73 -23.14
CA ALA A 30 2.83 2.16 -21.81
C ALA A 30 4.04 2.62 -20.98
N ARG A 31 5.15 1.91 -20.99
CA ARG A 31 6.39 2.28 -20.30
C ARG A 31 6.98 3.59 -20.85
N ALA A 32 7.10 3.68 -22.18
CA ALA A 32 7.61 4.89 -22.82
C ALA A 32 6.73 6.12 -22.51
N ALA A 33 5.42 5.96 -22.46
CA ALA A 33 4.51 7.03 -22.13
C ALA A 33 4.58 7.38 -20.61
N ALA A 34 4.77 6.40 -19.73
CA ALA A 34 4.98 6.65 -18.29
C ALA A 34 6.28 7.45 -18.06
N ASP A 35 7.36 7.10 -18.75
CA ASP A 35 8.63 7.82 -18.67
C ASP A 35 8.54 9.27 -19.20
N ALA A 36 7.56 9.55 -20.04
CA ALA A 36 7.32 10.89 -20.59
C ALA A 36 6.45 11.78 -19.66
N VAL A 37 5.86 11.22 -18.61
CA VAL A 37 5.08 11.99 -17.63
C VAL A 37 6.01 12.91 -16.85
N LYS A 38 5.70 14.20 -16.87
CA LYS A 38 6.44 15.19 -16.10
C LYS A 38 5.68 15.50 -14.82
N VAL A 39 6.38 15.42 -13.71
CA VAL A 39 5.84 15.70 -12.39
C VAL A 39 6.64 16.82 -11.75
N GLU A 40 5.95 17.87 -11.29
CA GLU A 40 6.54 18.94 -10.50
C GLU A 40 6.22 18.65 -9.03
N ILE A 41 7.25 18.58 -8.19
CA ILE A 41 7.14 18.20 -6.77
C ILE A 41 7.76 19.31 -5.93
N GLU A 42 7.05 19.69 -4.87
CA GLU A 42 7.59 20.44 -3.75
C GLU A 42 8.01 19.47 -2.66
N GLU A 43 9.29 19.51 -2.25
CA GLU A 43 9.82 18.64 -1.21
C GLU A 43 9.30 19.07 0.16
N LEU A 44 8.73 18.12 0.91
CA LEU A 44 8.28 18.28 2.28
C LEU A 44 9.26 17.58 3.24
N PRO A 45 9.26 17.92 4.55
CA PRO A 45 10.04 17.18 5.54
C PRO A 45 9.73 15.67 5.49
N ALA A 46 10.78 14.86 5.34
CA ALA A 46 10.67 13.42 5.26
C ALA A 46 11.26 12.77 6.52
N TYR A 47 10.53 11.82 7.09
CA TYR A 47 10.94 11.08 8.28
C TYR A 47 11.27 9.64 7.92
N MET A 48 12.52 9.24 8.11
CA MET A 48 13.02 7.92 7.72
C MET A 48 12.93 6.90 8.86
N ASN A 49 12.63 7.33 10.07
CA ASN A 49 12.40 6.46 11.22
C ASN A 49 11.27 7.00 12.12
N ALA A 50 10.76 6.13 12.97
CA ALA A 50 9.62 6.44 13.83
C ALA A 50 9.96 7.50 14.89
N MET A 51 11.18 7.52 15.42
CA MET A 51 11.56 8.46 16.49
C MET A 51 11.61 9.88 15.98
N ASP A 52 12.11 10.11 14.77
CA ASP A 52 12.09 11.43 14.14
C ASP A 52 10.66 11.86 13.81
N ALA A 53 9.81 10.93 13.39
CA ALA A 53 8.42 11.23 13.05
C ALA A 53 7.54 11.62 14.25
N ILE A 54 7.89 11.18 15.46
CA ILE A 54 7.15 11.51 16.71
C ILE A 54 7.84 12.60 17.53
N ALA A 55 8.92 13.21 17.03
CA ALA A 55 9.57 14.32 17.71
C ALA A 55 8.59 15.48 17.91
N PRO A 56 8.72 16.28 18.99
CA PRO A 56 7.75 17.33 19.30
C PRO A 56 7.59 18.43 18.23
N ASP A 57 8.60 18.60 17.37
CA ASP A 57 8.64 19.57 16.28
C ASP A 57 8.41 18.94 14.89
N ALA A 58 8.09 17.63 14.86
CA ALA A 58 7.81 16.96 13.61
C ALA A 58 6.50 17.46 12.97
N ALA A 59 6.54 17.69 11.68
CA ALA A 59 5.34 18.02 10.91
C ALA A 59 4.41 16.80 10.80
N GLU A 60 3.11 17.04 10.75
CA GLU A 60 2.12 15.99 10.53
C GLU A 60 2.31 15.36 9.14
N ILE A 61 2.47 14.04 9.10
CA ILE A 61 2.56 13.28 7.84
C ILE A 61 1.19 13.28 7.17
N HIS A 62 0.15 12.92 7.92
CA HIS A 62 -1.24 12.94 7.46
C HIS A 62 -1.97 14.13 8.11
N PRO A 63 -2.44 15.11 7.33
CA PRO A 63 -3.08 16.30 7.88
C PRO A 63 -4.23 15.96 8.83
N GLY A 64 -4.19 16.55 10.03
CA GLY A 64 -5.21 16.33 11.06
C GLY A 64 -5.12 15.00 11.79
N THR A 65 -4.06 14.21 11.57
CA THR A 65 -3.81 12.95 12.27
C THR A 65 -2.44 13.00 12.93
N PRO A 66 -2.33 12.85 14.25
CA PRO A 66 -1.04 12.79 14.91
C PRO A 66 -0.15 11.68 14.34
N ASN A 67 1.16 11.91 14.23
CA ASN A 67 2.08 10.88 13.74
C ASN A 67 2.11 9.64 14.63
N ALA A 68 1.90 9.80 15.94
CA ALA A 68 1.60 8.70 16.87
C ALA A 68 0.07 8.52 16.97
N PHE A 69 -0.55 7.93 15.95
CA PHE A 69 -2.00 7.83 15.83
C PHE A 69 -2.63 6.67 16.61
N PHE A 70 -1.83 5.71 17.04
CA PHE A 70 -2.32 4.55 17.76
C PHE A 70 -1.31 4.08 18.79
N GLU A 71 -1.77 3.92 20.01
CA GLU A 71 -1.01 3.36 21.11
C GLU A 71 -1.84 2.26 21.77
N THR A 72 -1.24 1.10 21.99
CA THR A 72 -1.90 0.01 22.70
C THR A 72 -0.92 -0.67 23.65
N ASN A 73 -1.43 -0.98 24.83
CA ASN A 73 -0.71 -1.74 25.82
C ASN A 73 -1.21 -3.19 25.85
N CYS A 74 -0.30 -4.14 25.75
CA CYS A 74 -0.62 -5.54 25.94
C CYS A 74 -0.20 -5.95 27.36
N ILE A 75 -1.17 -5.91 28.28
CA ILE A 75 -0.94 -6.23 29.70
C ILE A 75 -1.61 -7.57 30.00
N LYS A 76 -0.86 -8.50 30.62
CA LYS A 76 -1.36 -9.78 31.08
C LYS A 76 -0.89 -10.04 32.50
N GLY A 77 -1.83 -10.20 33.42
CA GLY A 77 -1.55 -10.44 34.84
C GLY A 77 -1.73 -9.17 35.67
N PRO A 78 -1.40 -9.21 36.98
CA PRO A 78 -1.43 -8.06 37.88
C PRO A 78 -0.37 -7.04 37.47
N ASP A 79 -0.54 -5.81 37.93
CA ASP A 79 0.45 -4.76 37.77
C ASP A 79 1.82 -5.26 38.24
N PHE A 80 2.82 -5.01 37.42
CA PHE A 80 4.16 -5.47 37.62
C PHE A 80 5.07 -4.29 37.99
N ASP A 81 5.70 -4.38 39.15
CA ASP A 81 6.65 -3.40 39.62
C ASP A 81 8.08 -3.81 39.30
N TRP A 82 8.65 -3.19 38.28
CA TRP A 82 10.02 -3.44 37.83
C TRP A 82 11.07 -3.09 38.90
N ASP A 83 10.81 -2.06 39.70
CA ASP A 83 11.74 -1.59 40.75
C ASP A 83 11.84 -2.62 41.89
N SER A 84 10.87 -3.53 42.01
CA SER A 84 10.92 -4.63 42.99
C SER A 84 11.86 -5.76 42.61
N ILE A 85 12.35 -5.80 41.35
CA ILE A 85 13.25 -6.85 40.87
C ILE A 85 14.71 -6.42 41.05
N PRO A 86 15.53 -7.22 41.71
CA PRO A 86 16.97 -6.91 41.81
C PRO A 86 17.65 -6.76 40.45
N ASP A 87 18.51 -5.78 40.29
CA ASP A 87 19.28 -5.53 39.06
C ASP A 87 19.99 -6.80 38.53
N SER A 88 20.42 -7.69 39.44
CA SER A 88 21.04 -8.97 39.06
C SER A 88 20.10 -9.94 38.33
N GLN A 89 18.81 -9.68 38.35
CA GLN A 89 17.78 -10.48 37.66
C GLN A 89 17.19 -9.75 36.45
N GLN A 90 17.65 -8.53 36.17
CA GLN A 90 17.21 -7.73 35.02
C GLN A 90 18.27 -7.81 33.91
N VAL A 91 17.79 -7.85 32.67
CA VAL A 91 18.62 -7.74 31.46
C VAL A 91 17.98 -6.74 30.54
N GLU A 92 18.70 -5.71 30.17
CA GLU A 92 18.32 -4.75 29.16
C GLU A 92 19.03 -5.08 27.84
N ILE A 93 18.27 -5.13 26.76
CA ILE A 93 18.80 -5.41 25.41
C ILE A 93 18.22 -4.39 24.46
N GLU A 94 19.10 -3.70 23.75
CA GLU A 94 18.73 -2.87 22.61
C GLU A 94 19.02 -3.62 21.31
N SER A 95 18.05 -3.64 20.40
CA SER A 95 18.20 -4.27 19.09
C SER A 95 17.64 -3.38 18.00
N TYR A 96 18.28 -3.38 16.85
CA TYR A 96 17.83 -2.67 15.67
C TYR A 96 17.61 -3.63 14.49
N CYS A 97 16.40 -3.59 13.93
CA CYS A 97 16.07 -4.30 12.72
C CYS A 97 15.81 -3.28 11.60
N SER A 98 16.61 -3.30 10.55
CA SER A 98 16.38 -2.48 9.37
C SER A 98 15.15 -2.94 8.59
N ARG A 99 14.57 -2.04 7.80
CA ARG A 99 13.52 -2.41 6.84
C ARG A 99 14.07 -3.43 5.85
N GLN A 100 13.25 -4.43 5.57
CA GLN A 100 13.56 -5.47 4.59
C GLN A 100 12.48 -5.46 3.50
N PRO A 101 12.84 -5.47 2.22
CA PRO A 101 11.87 -5.64 1.15
C PRO A 101 11.30 -7.05 1.18
N HIS A 102 10.06 -7.20 0.76
CA HIS A 102 9.36 -8.49 0.76
C HIS A 102 10.01 -9.51 -0.19
N LEU A 103 10.52 -9.05 -1.33
CA LEU A 103 11.28 -9.83 -2.33
C LEU A 103 10.67 -11.19 -2.67
N HIS A 104 9.33 -11.27 -2.71
CA HIS A 104 8.69 -12.49 -3.21
C HIS A 104 9.04 -12.70 -4.70
N LEU A 105 9.17 -13.96 -5.10
CA LEU A 105 9.64 -14.32 -6.44
C LEU A 105 8.67 -13.89 -7.54
N GLU A 106 7.37 -14.01 -7.30
CA GLU A 106 6.33 -13.53 -8.21
C GLU A 106 6.07 -12.03 -7.93
N PRO A 107 6.42 -11.10 -8.84
CA PRO A 107 6.06 -9.69 -8.68
C PRO A 107 4.54 -9.54 -8.67
N ASP A 108 4.06 -8.43 -8.15
CA ASP A 108 2.63 -8.17 -8.15
C ASP A 108 2.13 -7.93 -9.57
N CYS A 109 1.03 -8.56 -9.90
CA CYS A 109 0.44 -8.52 -11.23
C CYS A 109 -1.05 -8.82 -11.19
N GLY A 110 -1.77 -8.29 -12.14
CA GLY A 110 -3.19 -8.54 -12.29
C GLY A 110 -3.71 -8.08 -13.64
N TYR A 111 -4.96 -8.38 -13.88
CA TYR A 111 -5.70 -7.86 -15.03
C TYR A 111 -7.16 -7.66 -14.65
N GLY A 112 -7.83 -6.76 -15.35
CA GLY A 112 -9.24 -6.47 -15.11
C GLY A 112 -9.98 -6.17 -16.40
N TYR A 113 -11.29 -6.28 -16.35
CA TYR A 113 -12.20 -6.04 -17.46
C TYR A 113 -13.64 -5.81 -16.93
N ILE A 114 -14.52 -5.33 -17.78
CA ILE A 114 -15.96 -5.30 -17.50
C ILE A 114 -16.51 -6.65 -17.97
N ASP A 115 -17.12 -7.42 -17.07
CA ASP A 115 -17.68 -8.73 -17.37
C ASP A 115 -19.09 -8.65 -18.01
N GLU A 116 -19.67 -9.81 -18.32
CA GLU A 116 -21.00 -9.91 -18.97
C GLU A 116 -22.13 -9.35 -18.10
N ASP A 117 -21.96 -9.27 -16.79
CA ASP A 117 -22.91 -8.69 -15.85
C ASP A 117 -22.70 -7.16 -15.70
N GLY A 118 -21.71 -6.59 -16.38
CA GLY A 118 -21.34 -5.17 -16.31
C GLY A 118 -20.50 -4.81 -15.07
N MET A 119 -19.97 -5.81 -14.35
CA MET A 119 -19.15 -5.58 -13.17
C MET A 119 -17.67 -5.38 -13.57
N ILE A 120 -16.99 -4.50 -12.84
CA ILE A 120 -15.53 -4.43 -12.91
C ILE A 120 -14.97 -5.67 -12.23
N THR A 121 -14.42 -6.58 -13.03
CA THR A 121 -13.80 -7.81 -12.55
C THR A 121 -12.29 -7.68 -12.60
N VAL A 122 -11.63 -7.86 -11.44
CA VAL A 122 -10.17 -7.79 -11.30
C VAL A 122 -9.63 -9.12 -10.80
N HIS A 123 -8.75 -9.73 -11.58
CA HIS A 123 -7.98 -10.90 -11.18
C HIS A 123 -6.74 -10.45 -10.43
N SER A 124 -6.61 -10.91 -9.20
CA SER A 124 -5.69 -10.41 -8.19
C SER A 124 -4.81 -11.50 -7.62
N LYS A 125 -3.68 -11.09 -7.06
CA LYS A 125 -2.80 -11.91 -6.22
C LYS A 125 -3.00 -11.64 -4.72
N SER A 126 -3.98 -10.80 -4.37
CA SER A 126 -4.34 -10.53 -2.98
C SER A 126 -4.63 -11.81 -2.20
N ILE A 127 -4.21 -11.87 -0.96
CA ILE A 127 -4.54 -12.96 -0.03
C ILE A 127 -5.72 -12.64 0.89
N GLY A 128 -6.33 -11.47 0.70
CA GLY A 128 -7.43 -10.97 1.53
C GLY A 128 -8.55 -10.31 0.72
N ILE A 129 -9.03 -10.95 -0.36
CA ILE A 129 -9.99 -10.33 -1.30
C ILE A 129 -11.25 -9.77 -0.63
N HIS A 130 -11.79 -10.45 0.38
CA HIS A 130 -12.99 -9.99 1.08
C HIS A 130 -12.73 -8.75 1.95
N LEU A 131 -11.53 -8.62 2.49
CA LEU A 131 -11.09 -7.45 3.25
C LEU A 131 -10.80 -6.28 2.32
N HIS A 132 -10.19 -6.56 1.16
CA HIS A 132 -9.75 -5.54 0.22
C HIS A 132 -10.88 -5.00 -0.67
N MET A 133 -11.92 -5.80 -0.92
CA MET A 133 -13.01 -5.41 -1.83
C MET A 133 -13.66 -4.08 -1.47
N PRO A 134 -14.10 -3.82 -0.21
CA PRO A 134 -14.67 -2.52 0.14
C PRO A 134 -13.67 -1.38 0.01
N MET A 135 -12.39 -1.60 0.34
CA MET A 135 -11.35 -0.57 0.22
C MET A 135 -11.10 -0.18 -1.24
N ILE A 136 -11.06 -1.18 -2.13
CA ILE A 136 -10.85 -0.95 -3.56
C ILE A 136 -12.09 -0.27 -4.17
N ALA A 137 -13.29 -0.75 -3.86
CA ALA A 137 -14.53 -0.18 -4.37
C ALA A 137 -14.66 1.31 -4.00
N ASP A 138 -14.39 1.65 -2.73
CA ASP A 138 -14.39 3.03 -2.24
C ASP A 138 -13.30 3.86 -2.95
N GLY A 139 -12.07 3.34 -3.00
CA GLY A 139 -10.93 4.02 -3.62
C GLY A 139 -11.10 4.33 -5.11
N ILE A 140 -11.80 3.48 -5.86
CA ILE A 140 -12.11 3.73 -7.29
C ILE A 140 -13.49 4.36 -7.50
N GLY A 141 -14.24 4.60 -6.42
CA GLY A 141 -15.54 5.27 -6.45
C GLY A 141 -16.61 4.47 -7.20
N VAL A 142 -16.77 3.18 -6.89
CA VAL A 142 -17.84 2.33 -7.40
C VAL A 142 -18.59 1.66 -6.25
N PRO A 143 -19.89 1.35 -6.40
CA PRO A 143 -20.58 0.48 -5.46
C PRO A 143 -19.90 -0.88 -5.37
N MET A 144 -19.82 -1.46 -4.16
CA MET A 144 -19.14 -2.74 -3.93
C MET A 144 -19.76 -3.89 -4.76
N GLU A 145 -21.08 -3.83 -5.01
CA GLU A 145 -21.78 -4.77 -5.86
C GLU A 145 -21.41 -4.70 -7.34
N ASN A 146 -20.74 -3.63 -7.77
CA ASN A 146 -20.23 -3.46 -9.14
C ASN A 146 -18.76 -3.86 -9.29
N LEU A 147 -18.14 -4.37 -8.22
CA LEU A 147 -16.77 -4.85 -8.22
C LEU A 147 -16.73 -6.35 -7.91
N ARG A 148 -15.97 -7.09 -8.68
CA ARG A 148 -15.66 -8.50 -8.45
C ARG A 148 -14.16 -8.71 -8.38
N LEU A 149 -13.67 -9.25 -7.25
CA LEU A 149 -12.28 -9.67 -7.13
C LEU A 149 -12.19 -11.18 -7.27
N VAL A 150 -11.31 -11.64 -8.14
CA VAL A 150 -11.00 -13.06 -8.35
C VAL A 150 -9.60 -13.33 -7.86
N GLN A 151 -9.48 -14.15 -6.82
CA GLN A 151 -8.17 -14.52 -6.28
C GLN A 151 -7.52 -15.59 -7.14
N ASN A 152 -6.32 -15.28 -7.66
CA ASN A 152 -5.46 -16.24 -8.33
C ASN A 152 -4.43 -16.83 -7.35
N HIS A 153 -3.77 -17.91 -7.75
CA HIS A 153 -2.65 -18.43 -6.97
C HIS A 153 -1.55 -17.38 -6.81
N ALA A 154 -1.04 -17.23 -5.59
CA ALA A 154 0.01 -16.27 -5.28
C ALA A 154 1.35 -16.97 -5.07
N GLY A 155 2.37 -16.51 -5.77
CA GLY A 155 3.76 -17.00 -5.69
C GLY A 155 4.56 -16.33 -4.58
N GLY A 156 3.98 -16.24 -3.40
CA GLY A 156 4.55 -15.61 -2.22
C GLY A 156 3.98 -14.22 -1.94
N THR A 157 4.04 -13.81 -0.69
CA THR A 157 3.55 -12.50 -0.26
C THR A 157 4.45 -11.85 0.79
N PHE A 158 4.92 -12.58 1.78
CA PHE A 158 5.71 -12.07 2.91
C PHE A 158 5.11 -10.80 3.55
N GLY A 159 3.77 -10.69 3.53
CA GLY A 159 3.01 -9.55 4.06
C GLY A 159 2.59 -8.51 3.01
N TYR A 160 3.27 -8.39 1.87
CA TYR A 160 2.99 -7.38 0.85
C TYR A 160 1.55 -7.46 0.31
N LYS A 161 1.13 -8.63 -0.14
CA LYS A 161 -0.21 -8.83 -0.75
C LYS A 161 -1.34 -8.93 0.29
N PHE A 162 -1.09 -8.56 1.53
CA PHE A 162 -2.10 -8.46 2.60
C PHE A 162 -2.78 -7.07 2.65
N SER A 163 -2.42 -6.19 1.75
CA SER A 163 -3.08 -4.91 1.49
C SER A 163 -3.49 -4.84 0.03
N PRO A 164 -4.47 -4.00 -0.34
CA PRO A 164 -4.69 -3.67 -1.75
C PRO A 164 -3.39 -3.13 -2.35
N THR A 165 -3.01 -3.68 -3.49
CA THR A 165 -1.80 -3.27 -4.21
C THR A 165 -2.19 -2.74 -5.60
N ASN A 166 -1.99 -3.50 -6.67
CA ASN A 166 -2.30 -3.06 -8.04
C ASN A 166 -3.79 -3.15 -8.41
N GLU A 167 -4.64 -3.80 -7.61
CA GLU A 167 -6.05 -4.02 -7.92
C GLU A 167 -6.83 -2.72 -8.11
N ALA A 168 -6.56 -1.73 -7.25
CA ALA A 168 -7.23 -0.44 -7.34
C ALA A 168 -6.80 0.33 -8.59
N LEU A 169 -5.51 0.26 -8.97
CA LEU A 169 -4.99 0.86 -10.21
C LEU A 169 -5.63 0.22 -11.45
N ILE A 170 -5.72 -1.12 -11.48
CA ILE A 170 -6.36 -1.85 -12.55
C ILE A 170 -7.85 -1.51 -12.62
N GLY A 171 -8.55 -1.54 -11.48
CA GLY A 171 -9.98 -1.22 -11.42
C GLY A 171 -10.29 0.21 -11.86
N ALA A 172 -9.47 1.18 -11.46
CA ALA A 172 -9.59 2.57 -11.91
C ALA A 172 -9.38 2.71 -13.42
N ALA A 173 -8.36 2.03 -13.96
CA ALA A 173 -8.09 2.04 -15.40
C ALA A 173 -9.23 1.39 -16.20
N VAL A 174 -9.75 0.25 -15.75
CA VAL A 174 -10.90 -0.42 -16.39
C VAL A 174 -12.14 0.47 -16.38
N LYS A 175 -12.41 1.13 -15.23
CA LYS A 175 -13.55 2.05 -15.09
C LYS A 175 -13.49 3.21 -16.09
N ILE A 176 -12.30 3.78 -16.30
CA ILE A 176 -12.12 4.95 -17.16
C ILE A 176 -12.08 4.57 -18.64
N LEU A 177 -11.39 3.47 -18.96
CA LEU A 177 -11.14 3.08 -20.35
C LEU A 177 -12.23 2.19 -20.94
N GLU A 178 -13.03 1.54 -20.08
CA GLU A 178 -14.04 0.54 -20.47
C GLU A 178 -13.44 -0.58 -21.34
N ARG A 179 -12.18 -0.95 -21.06
CA ARG A 179 -11.42 -1.96 -21.80
C ARG A 179 -10.66 -2.88 -20.85
N PRO A 180 -10.33 -4.10 -21.29
CA PRO A 180 -9.41 -4.95 -20.54
C PRO A 180 -8.06 -4.27 -20.32
N VAL A 181 -7.55 -4.35 -19.10
CA VAL A 181 -6.27 -3.78 -18.67
C VAL A 181 -5.48 -4.84 -17.94
N SER A 182 -4.19 -4.93 -18.20
CA SER A 182 -3.25 -5.71 -17.40
C SER A 182 -2.14 -4.82 -16.86
N LEU A 183 -1.71 -5.10 -15.64
CA LEU A 183 -0.60 -4.42 -14.98
C LEU A 183 0.32 -5.47 -14.37
N VAL A 184 1.59 -5.39 -14.70
CA VAL A 184 2.64 -6.25 -14.15
C VAL A 184 3.77 -5.36 -13.66
N PHE A 185 4.04 -5.42 -12.36
CA PHE A 185 5.16 -4.67 -11.80
C PHE A 185 6.48 -5.32 -12.16
N ASN A 186 7.46 -4.50 -12.49
CA ASN A 186 8.84 -4.99 -12.48
C ASN A 186 9.32 -5.10 -11.03
N GLN A 187 10.50 -5.69 -10.82
CA GLN A 187 11.03 -5.92 -9.46
C GLN A 187 11.25 -4.62 -8.68
N PHE A 188 11.66 -3.56 -9.34
CA PHE A 188 11.84 -2.24 -8.70
C PHE A 188 10.50 -1.68 -8.23
N GLN A 189 9.48 -1.67 -9.07
CA GLN A 189 8.13 -1.25 -8.71
C GLN A 189 7.58 -2.09 -7.57
N ASN A 190 7.82 -3.40 -7.59
CA ASN A 190 7.36 -4.32 -6.56
C ASN A 190 8.03 -4.11 -5.18
N ILE A 191 9.20 -3.50 -5.14
CA ILE A 191 9.90 -3.15 -3.90
C ILE A 191 9.44 -1.79 -3.36
N THR A 192 9.11 -0.87 -4.25
CA THR A 192 8.85 0.54 -3.90
C THR A 192 7.37 0.86 -3.70
N TYR A 193 6.48 0.19 -4.44
CA TYR A 193 5.04 0.37 -4.32
C TYR A 193 4.50 -0.39 -3.11
#